data_ddf6d698bf787ec8e866fe45fa88c8d3
#
_entry.id   ddf6d698bf787ec8e866fe45fa88c8d3
#
_cell.length_a   1.000
_cell.length_b   1.000
_cell.length_c   1.000
_cell.angle_alpha   90.00
_cell.angle_beta   90.00
_cell.angle_gamma   90.00
#
_symmetry.space_group_name_H-M   'P 1'
#
loop_
_entity.id
_entity.type
_entity.pdbx_description
1 polymer ?
#
loop_
_entity_poly.entity_id
_entity_poly.type
_entity_poly.pdbx_seq_one_letter_code
_entity_poly.pdbx_strand_id
1 'polypeptide(L)'
;MKDQISQFVKTKDFLVCVDSDGCAMDTMGVKHEEAFGPRVVDVWELHHIKDHFLKVWNDINLYTRTRGINRFKGVVATFEALEKEGIDMPDISVFKEWTETTNELSNPSLERAIAETNNEQLKKALEWSHA
;
A
#
# COMPACT_ATOMS: atom_id res chain seq x y z
N MET A 1 -8.65 23.05 10.08
CA MET A 1 -7.60 23.08 9.03
C MET A 1 -7.96 24.03 7.86
N LYS A 2 -9.18 23.97 7.29
CA LYS A 2 -9.59 24.90 6.21
C LYS A 2 -9.50 26.38 6.64
N ASP A 3 -9.93 26.72 7.86
CA ASP A 3 -9.90 28.10 8.36
C ASP A 3 -8.48 28.63 8.58
N GLN A 4 -7.53 27.78 8.94
CA GLN A 4 -6.11 28.17 9.07
C GLN A 4 -5.47 28.47 7.72
N ILE A 5 -5.86 27.73 6.66
CA ILE A 5 -5.34 27.95 5.32
C ILE A 5 -5.90 29.25 4.74
N SER A 6 -7.18 29.56 4.99
CA SER A 6 -7.81 30.79 4.51
C SER A 6 -7.24 32.07 5.15
N GLN A 7 -6.65 31.95 6.34
CA GLN A 7 -6.01 33.05 7.06
C GLN A 7 -4.51 33.16 6.80
N PHE A 8 -3.95 32.26 5.98
CA PHE A 8 -2.52 32.25 5.68
C PHE A 8 -2.13 33.50 4.88
N VAL A 9 -1.22 34.27 5.42
CA VAL A 9 -0.64 35.46 4.75
C VAL A 9 0.75 35.10 4.26
N LYS A 10 0.99 35.26 2.96
CA LYS A 10 2.32 35.07 2.36
C LYS A 10 3.30 36.08 2.93
N THR A 11 4.33 35.59 3.60
CA THR A 11 5.40 36.44 4.21
C THR A 11 6.77 36.24 3.54
N LYS A 12 6.90 35.23 2.66
CA LYS A 12 8.12 34.89 1.93
C LYS A 12 7.82 34.65 0.46
N ASP A 13 8.81 34.85 -0.40
CA ASP A 13 8.64 34.69 -1.85
C ASP A 13 8.65 33.22 -2.29
N PHE A 14 9.26 32.34 -1.49
CA PHE A 14 9.40 30.92 -1.79
C PHE A 14 8.88 30.06 -0.65
N LEU A 15 8.27 28.92 -1.01
CA LEU A 15 7.95 27.81 -0.12
C LEU A 15 8.77 26.59 -0.55
N VAL A 16 9.51 26.00 0.39
CA VAL A 16 10.21 24.73 0.19
C VAL A 16 9.48 23.68 0.99
N CYS A 17 8.98 22.66 0.31
CA CYS A 17 8.36 21.49 0.92
C CYS A 17 9.34 20.32 0.80
N VAL A 18 9.63 19.67 1.93
CA VAL A 18 10.48 18.48 1.98
C VAL A 18 9.62 17.30 2.42
N ASP A 19 9.53 16.27 1.58
CA ASP A 19 8.88 15.01 1.93
C ASP A 19 9.70 14.27 2.99
N SER A 20 9.03 13.57 3.91
CA SER A 20 9.70 12.89 5.01
C SER A 20 10.17 11.49 4.63
N ASP A 21 9.26 10.66 4.11
CA ASP A 21 9.48 9.23 3.92
C ASP A 21 10.32 8.94 2.67
N GLY A 22 11.50 8.35 2.88
CA GLY A 22 12.42 8.03 1.79
C GLY A 22 13.05 9.24 1.12
N CYS A 23 12.83 10.43 1.67
CA CYS A 23 13.43 11.71 1.23
C CYS A 23 14.30 12.32 2.34
N ALA A 24 13.68 12.88 3.39
CA ALA A 24 14.41 13.43 4.54
C ALA A 24 14.74 12.36 5.59
N MET A 25 13.99 11.26 5.62
CA MET A 25 14.18 10.13 6.54
C MET A 25 14.19 8.80 5.79
N ASP A 26 15.13 7.92 6.11
CA ASP A 26 15.21 6.55 5.56
C ASP A 26 14.26 5.61 6.32
N THR A 27 12.97 5.79 6.09
CA THR A 27 11.91 5.03 6.74
C THR A 27 11.24 4.00 5.84
N MET A 28 11.53 4.02 4.52
CA MET A 28 10.90 3.11 3.56
C MET A 28 11.25 1.65 3.84
N GLY A 29 12.52 1.33 4.12
CA GLY A 29 12.95 -0.02 4.48
C GLY A 29 12.17 -0.54 5.67
N VAL A 30 12.20 0.18 6.78
CA VAL A 30 11.52 -0.22 8.04
C VAL A 30 10.03 -0.48 7.80
N LYS A 31 9.32 0.42 7.10
CA LYS A 31 7.89 0.27 6.84
C LYS A 31 7.57 -0.97 6.01
N HIS A 32 8.32 -1.22 4.95
CA HIS A 32 8.04 -2.35 4.06
C HIS A 32 8.54 -3.68 4.58
N GLU A 33 9.73 -3.73 5.19
CA GLU A 33 10.37 -4.97 5.64
C GLU A 33 9.83 -5.43 7.01
N GLU A 34 9.57 -4.50 7.93
CA GLU A 34 9.20 -4.83 9.31
C GLU A 34 7.70 -4.73 9.60
N ALA A 35 6.94 -3.97 8.80
CA ALA A 35 5.52 -3.80 9.03
C ALA A 35 4.66 -4.34 7.87
N PHE A 36 4.66 -3.69 6.71
CA PHE A 36 3.69 -4.00 5.66
C PHE A 36 3.86 -5.40 5.06
N GLY A 37 5.08 -5.81 4.72
CA GLY A 37 5.34 -7.13 4.15
C GLY A 37 4.94 -8.27 5.08
N PRO A 38 5.46 -8.33 6.32
CA PRO A 38 5.05 -9.34 7.29
C PRO A 38 3.55 -9.38 7.55
N ARG A 39 2.89 -8.22 7.61
CA ARG A 39 1.44 -8.15 7.83
C ARG A 39 0.64 -8.70 6.64
N VAL A 40 1.12 -8.59 5.40
CA VAL A 40 0.49 -9.28 4.26
C VAL A 40 0.52 -10.79 4.48
N VAL A 41 1.68 -11.32 4.88
CA VAL A 41 1.84 -12.76 5.16
C VAL A 41 0.84 -13.24 6.21
N ASP A 42 0.64 -12.46 7.27
CA ASP A 42 -0.30 -12.81 8.35
C ASP A 42 -1.76 -12.77 7.88
N VAL A 43 -2.19 -11.68 7.24
CA VAL A 43 -3.59 -11.46 6.85
C VAL A 43 -4.05 -12.41 5.75
N TRP A 44 -3.17 -12.73 4.79
CA TRP A 44 -3.49 -13.68 3.71
C TRP A 44 -2.98 -15.10 3.97
N GLU A 45 -2.47 -15.38 5.19
CA GLU A 45 -2.06 -16.72 5.63
C GLU A 45 -0.96 -17.35 4.73
N LEU A 46 0.01 -16.54 4.30
CA LEU A 46 1.08 -16.93 3.36
C LEU A 46 2.34 -17.46 4.04
N HIS A 47 2.23 -17.97 5.27
CA HIS A 47 3.38 -18.42 6.06
C HIS A 47 4.19 -19.51 5.37
N HIS A 48 3.56 -20.35 4.54
CA HIS A 48 4.19 -21.44 3.81
C HIS A 48 5.16 -20.96 2.71
N ILE A 49 5.02 -19.70 2.26
CA ILE A 49 5.89 -19.07 1.25
C ILE A 49 6.52 -17.77 1.76
N LYS A 50 6.51 -17.53 3.06
CA LYS A 50 6.88 -16.26 3.70
C LYS A 50 8.18 -15.65 3.16
N ASP A 51 9.28 -16.41 3.17
CA ASP A 51 10.60 -15.87 2.80
C ASP A 51 10.63 -15.45 1.33
N HIS A 52 10.04 -16.26 0.45
CA HIS A 52 9.94 -15.93 -0.97
C HIS A 52 9.00 -14.75 -1.22
N PHE A 53 7.85 -14.74 -0.55
CA PHE A 53 6.92 -13.61 -0.60
C PHE A 53 7.60 -12.29 -0.22
N LEU A 54 8.28 -12.26 0.94
CA LEU A 54 8.95 -11.05 1.43
C LEU A 54 10.07 -10.59 0.51
N LYS A 55 10.79 -11.53 -0.14
CA LYS A 55 11.78 -11.16 -1.14
C LYS A 55 11.14 -10.44 -2.33
N VAL A 56 10.08 -11.01 -2.92
CA VAL A 56 9.37 -10.42 -4.07
C VAL A 56 8.72 -9.09 -3.67
N TRP A 57 8.12 -9.00 -2.48
CA TRP A 57 7.56 -7.79 -1.91
C TRP A 57 8.60 -6.65 -1.82
N ASN A 58 9.79 -6.95 -1.26
CA ASN A 58 10.85 -5.96 -1.10
C ASN A 58 11.41 -5.54 -2.47
N ASP A 59 11.60 -6.49 -3.39
CA ASP A 59 12.04 -6.17 -4.75
C ASP A 59 11.08 -5.18 -5.43
N ILE A 60 9.78 -5.40 -5.36
CA ILE A 60 8.75 -4.54 -5.96
C ILE A 60 8.68 -3.16 -5.29
N ASN A 61 8.68 -3.11 -3.96
CA ASN A 61 8.41 -1.88 -3.23
C ASN A 61 9.65 -1.02 -2.96
N LEU A 62 10.86 -1.63 -2.93
CA LEU A 62 12.08 -0.95 -2.49
C LEU A 62 13.20 -0.92 -3.54
N TYR A 63 13.37 -1.99 -4.33
CA TYR A 63 14.61 -2.19 -5.09
C TYR A 63 14.47 -2.16 -6.61
N THR A 64 13.25 -2.09 -7.15
CA THR A 64 13.02 -2.05 -8.61
C THR A 64 12.43 -0.71 -9.06
N ARG A 65 12.04 -0.63 -10.34
CA ARG A 65 11.42 0.58 -10.92
C ARG A 65 10.09 0.95 -10.28
N THR A 66 9.47 0.03 -9.56
CA THR A 66 8.21 0.23 -8.83
C THR A 66 8.41 0.77 -7.41
N ARG A 67 9.65 1.09 -7.01
CA ARG A 67 9.94 1.72 -5.72
C ARG A 67 9.04 2.94 -5.50
N GLY A 68 8.38 2.97 -4.34
CA GLY A 68 7.46 4.04 -3.98
C GLY A 68 6.07 3.93 -4.60
N ILE A 69 5.75 2.80 -5.24
CA ILE A 69 4.37 2.50 -5.65
C ILE A 69 3.42 2.57 -4.45
N ASN A 70 2.17 2.99 -4.68
CA ASN A 70 1.17 2.97 -3.62
C ASN A 70 1.06 1.56 -3.00
N ARG A 71 0.99 1.46 -1.67
CA ARG A 71 1.04 0.19 -0.94
C ARG A 71 -0.03 -0.83 -1.39
N PHE A 72 -1.25 -0.38 -1.74
CA PHE A 72 -2.31 -1.27 -2.23
C PHE A 72 -1.93 -1.89 -3.59
N LYS A 73 -1.38 -1.09 -4.49
CA LYS A 73 -0.85 -1.58 -5.78
C LYS A 73 0.37 -2.47 -5.59
N GLY A 74 1.17 -2.21 -4.55
CA GLY A 74 2.31 -3.06 -4.18
C GLY A 74 1.89 -4.49 -3.82
N VAL A 75 0.79 -4.65 -3.06
CA VAL A 75 0.22 -5.99 -2.77
C VAL A 75 -0.21 -6.68 -4.06
N VAL A 76 -1.00 -6.01 -4.90
CA VAL A 76 -1.48 -6.58 -6.16
C VAL A 76 -0.32 -7.02 -7.04
N ALA A 77 0.69 -6.16 -7.22
CA ALA A 77 1.85 -6.48 -8.05
C ALA A 77 2.66 -7.67 -7.51
N THR A 78 2.76 -7.82 -6.19
CA THR A 78 3.45 -8.95 -5.56
C THR A 78 2.69 -10.25 -5.80
N PHE A 79 1.37 -10.25 -5.63
CA PHE A 79 0.54 -11.43 -5.90
C PHE A 79 0.63 -11.84 -7.36
N GLU A 80 0.50 -10.90 -8.30
CA GLU A 80 0.64 -11.18 -9.73
C GLU A 80 2.02 -11.73 -10.11
N ALA A 81 3.07 -11.24 -9.47
CA ALA A 81 4.43 -11.76 -9.71
C ALA A 81 4.56 -13.21 -9.28
N LEU A 82 4.04 -13.56 -8.11
CA LEU A 82 4.07 -14.92 -7.57
C LEU A 82 3.17 -15.89 -8.38
N GLU A 83 2.00 -15.44 -8.82
CA GLU A 83 1.13 -16.21 -9.74
C GLU A 83 1.84 -16.53 -11.08
N LYS A 84 2.58 -15.57 -11.62
CA LYS A 84 3.38 -15.79 -12.85
C LYS A 84 4.50 -16.82 -12.64
N GLU A 85 4.99 -16.97 -11.43
CA GLU A 85 5.93 -18.04 -11.06
C GLU A 85 5.26 -19.41 -10.86
N GLY A 86 3.92 -19.48 -10.97
CA GLY A 86 3.15 -20.71 -10.78
C GLY A 86 2.79 -21.02 -9.34
N ILE A 87 2.91 -20.04 -8.43
CA ILE A 87 2.53 -20.17 -7.04
C ILE A 87 1.03 -19.90 -6.91
N ASP A 88 0.31 -20.79 -6.23
CA ASP A 88 -1.11 -20.61 -5.94
C ASP A 88 -1.30 -19.51 -4.89
N MET A 89 -1.97 -18.43 -5.28
CA MET A 89 -2.20 -17.27 -4.45
C MET A 89 -3.69 -17.09 -4.13
N PRO A 90 -4.03 -16.53 -2.95
CA PRO A 90 -5.42 -16.20 -2.64
C PRO A 90 -6.03 -15.24 -3.67
N ASP A 91 -7.32 -15.42 -3.95
CA ASP A 91 -8.06 -14.55 -4.87
C ASP A 91 -8.18 -13.12 -4.30
N ILE A 92 -7.66 -12.17 -5.04
CA ILE A 92 -7.74 -10.73 -4.75
C ILE A 92 -8.36 -9.94 -5.92
N SER A 93 -9.14 -10.59 -6.78
CA SER A 93 -9.68 -9.99 -8.00
C SER A 93 -10.50 -8.72 -7.73
N VAL A 94 -11.35 -8.71 -6.71
CA VAL A 94 -12.15 -7.53 -6.32
C VAL A 94 -11.27 -6.43 -5.75
N PHE A 95 -10.28 -6.79 -4.94
CA PHE A 95 -9.32 -5.82 -4.41
C PHE A 95 -8.48 -5.20 -5.54
N LYS A 96 -8.02 -6.01 -6.49
CA LYS A 96 -7.31 -5.52 -7.68
C LYS A 96 -8.17 -4.55 -8.48
N GLU A 97 -9.40 -4.92 -8.83
CA GLU A 97 -10.34 -4.06 -9.55
C GLU A 97 -10.55 -2.73 -8.82
N TRP A 98 -10.71 -2.75 -7.49
CA TRP A 98 -10.80 -1.53 -6.71
C TRP A 98 -9.55 -0.64 -6.87
N THR A 99 -8.34 -1.21 -6.85
CA THR A 99 -7.10 -0.43 -7.02
C THR A 99 -6.96 0.20 -8.40
N GLU A 100 -7.62 -0.35 -9.41
CA GLU A 100 -7.61 0.13 -10.79
C GLU A 100 -8.69 1.18 -11.06
N THR A 101 -9.83 1.08 -10.38
CA THR A 101 -11.03 1.90 -10.66
C THR A 101 -11.24 3.05 -9.68
N THR A 102 -10.67 2.98 -8.47
CA THR A 102 -10.83 4.05 -7.47
C THR A 102 -10.11 5.33 -7.88
N ASN A 103 -10.73 6.48 -7.59
CA ASN A 103 -10.11 7.78 -7.79
C ASN A 103 -9.04 8.10 -6.72
N GLU A 104 -9.06 7.40 -5.59
CA GLU A 104 -8.19 7.64 -4.45
C GLU A 104 -7.79 6.33 -3.78
N LEU A 105 -6.49 6.05 -3.74
CA LEU A 105 -5.91 4.88 -3.06
C LEU A 105 -5.61 5.20 -1.60
N SER A 106 -6.65 5.24 -0.77
CA SER A 106 -6.59 5.57 0.66
C SER A 106 -7.51 4.69 1.50
N ASN A 107 -7.26 4.62 2.82
CA ASN A 107 -8.15 3.90 3.73
C ASN A 107 -9.59 4.43 3.70
N PRO A 108 -9.86 5.75 3.75
CA PRO A 108 -11.21 6.26 3.65
C PRO A 108 -11.94 5.86 2.36
N SER A 109 -11.22 5.78 1.23
CA SER A 109 -11.81 5.30 -0.04
C SER A 109 -12.14 3.81 0.03
N LEU A 110 -11.27 3.01 0.64
CA LEU A 110 -11.50 1.58 0.83
C LEU A 110 -12.68 1.31 1.79
N GLU A 111 -12.78 2.09 2.86
CA GLU A 111 -13.92 2.02 3.80
C GLU A 111 -15.26 2.32 3.10
N ARG A 112 -15.31 3.33 2.23
CA ARG A 112 -16.51 3.62 1.40
C ARG A 112 -16.87 2.44 0.50
N ALA A 113 -15.89 1.86 -0.18
CA ALA A 113 -16.13 0.69 -1.04
C ALA A 113 -16.64 -0.53 -0.25
N ILE A 114 -16.13 -0.74 0.96
CA ILE A 114 -16.62 -1.79 1.87
C ILE A 114 -18.05 -1.50 2.31
N ALA A 115 -18.40 -0.27 2.64
CA ALA A 115 -19.74 0.12 3.04
C ALA A 115 -20.78 -0.14 1.91
N GLU A 116 -20.38 0.02 0.66
CA GLU A 116 -21.23 -0.20 -0.50
C GLU A 116 -21.36 -1.68 -0.88
N THR A 117 -20.27 -2.45 -0.79
CA THR A 117 -20.20 -3.81 -1.35
C THR A 117 -20.19 -4.91 -0.28
N ASN A 118 -19.81 -4.59 0.96
CA ASN A 118 -19.57 -5.55 2.05
C ASN A 118 -18.62 -6.70 1.67
N ASN A 119 -17.66 -6.46 0.76
CA ASN A 119 -16.80 -7.48 0.19
C ASN A 119 -15.67 -7.89 1.13
N GLU A 120 -15.44 -9.20 1.28
CA GLU A 120 -14.44 -9.75 2.20
C GLU A 120 -12.99 -9.49 1.76
N GLN A 121 -12.71 -9.44 0.46
CA GLN A 121 -11.36 -9.12 -0.04
C GLN A 121 -10.96 -7.69 0.33
N LEU A 122 -11.91 -6.74 0.22
CA LEU A 122 -11.69 -5.34 0.61
C LEU A 122 -11.52 -5.20 2.12
N LYS A 123 -12.27 -5.97 2.92
CA LYS A 123 -12.12 -5.99 4.39
C LYS A 123 -10.73 -6.50 4.80
N LYS A 124 -10.23 -7.57 4.18
CA LYS A 124 -8.85 -8.05 4.40
C LYS A 124 -7.81 -6.99 4.04
N ALA A 125 -7.98 -6.32 2.92
CA ALA A 125 -7.09 -5.24 2.51
C ALA A 125 -7.09 -4.07 3.52
N LEU A 126 -8.23 -3.72 4.08
CA LEU A 126 -8.35 -2.71 5.12
C LEU A 126 -7.70 -3.15 6.43
N GLU A 127 -7.95 -4.39 6.87
CA GLU A 127 -7.30 -4.99 8.05
C GLU A 127 -5.77 -4.93 7.94
N TRP A 128 -5.23 -5.33 6.80
CA TRP A 128 -3.81 -5.21 6.53
C TRP A 128 -3.32 -3.76 6.59
N SER A 129 -4.07 -2.86 5.99
CA SER A 129 -3.68 -1.45 5.83
C SER A 129 -3.65 -0.66 7.14
N HIS A 130 -4.26 -1.17 8.22
CA HIS A 130 -4.19 -0.62 9.57
C HIS A 130 -3.00 -1.13 10.39
N ALA A 131 -2.11 -1.86 9.78
CA ALA A 131 -0.92 -2.41 10.43
C ALA A 131 0.06 -1.33 10.92
#